data_ff5747572b7f2682c4038292c5ccebf3
#
_entry.id   ff5747572b7f2682c4038292c5ccebf3
#
_cell.length_a   1.000
_cell.length_b   1.000
_cell.length_c   1.000
_cell.angle_alpha   90.00
_cell.angle_beta   90.00
_cell.angle_gamma   90.00
#
_symmetry.space_group_name_H-M   'P 1'
#
loop_
_entity.id
_entity.type
_entity.pdbx_description
1 polymer ?
#
loop_
_entity_poly.entity_id
_entity_poly.type
_entity_poly.pdbx_seq_one_letter_code
_entity_poly.pdbx_strand_id
1 'polypeptide(L)'
;MAGAYNHNVIKIAEQELAAHPNSELYVVGQVGRHYFAKKGVPIDIHFQYTAQNPSLHRARVIADKMLENYENGDIDEVYIIYTNMKSSVVVEPQMIQLLPMKRTDFAGVPADVFHEEITMEPSPKAVLDRIVPNCVMGYIYGALVESFCSEQNSRMMAMDSATKSAKEMLDDLNIKYNRARQAAITQEITEIAGGARAQRDRS
;
A
#
# COMPACT_ATOMS: atom_id res chain seq x y z
N MET A 1 8.99 -3.61 -3.34
CA MET A 1 9.74 -2.37 -3.33
C MET A 1 8.88 -1.13 -3.01
N ALA A 2 7.92 -1.23 -2.12
CA ALA A 2 7.09 -0.12 -1.63
C ALA A 2 7.24 0.05 -0.11
N GLY A 3 8.45 -0.14 0.43
CA GLY A 3 8.72 -0.10 1.86
C GLY A 3 7.85 -1.09 2.65
N ALA A 4 7.31 -0.66 3.79
CA ALA A 4 6.47 -1.46 4.67
C ALA A 4 4.98 -1.53 4.25
N TYR A 5 4.59 -0.93 3.12
CA TYR A 5 3.20 -0.82 2.67
C TYR A 5 2.43 -2.15 2.74
N ASN A 6 2.89 -3.17 2.00
CA ASN A 6 2.22 -4.47 1.98
C ASN A 6 2.23 -5.15 3.35
N HIS A 7 3.33 -5.06 4.09
CA HIS A 7 3.46 -5.67 5.41
C HIS A 7 2.44 -5.11 6.40
N ASN A 8 2.22 -3.81 6.40
CA ASN A 8 1.31 -3.15 7.33
C ASN A 8 -0.16 -3.55 7.09
N VAL A 9 -0.59 -3.60 5.82
CA VAL A 9 -1.95 -4.04 5.44
C VAL A 9 -2.15 -5.52 5.80
N ILE A 10 -1.18 -6.37 5.47
CA ILE A 10 -1.24 -7.81 5.77
C ILE A 10 -1.33 -8.04 7.27
N LYS A 11 -0.58 -7.29 8.08
CA LYS A 11 -0.60 -7.41 9.55
C LYS A 11 -2.00 -7.13 10.14
N ILE A 12 -2.69 -6.10 9.66
CA ILE A 12 -4.07 -5.83 10.12
C ILE A 12 -4.98 -6.98 9.69
N ALA A 13 -4.91 -7.42 8.44
CA ALA A 13 -5.73 -8.54 7.97
C ALA A 13 -5.49 -9.82 8.78
N GLU A 14 -4.26 -10.12 9.19
CA GLU A 14 -3.95 -11.26 10.06
C GLU A 14 -4.55 -11.11 11.47
N GLN A 15 -4.50 -9.91 12.04
CA GLN A 15 -5.08 -9.62 13.34
C GLN A 15 -6.60 -9.83 13.32
N GLU A 16 -7.26 -9.35 12.26
CA GLU A 16 -8.71 -9.51 12.11
C GLU A 16 -9.12 -10.96 11.86
N LEU A 17 -8.39 -11.69 11.02
CA LEU A 17 -8.64 -13.11 10.79
C LEU A 17 -8.45 -13.95 12.07
N ALA A 18 -7.51 -13.58 12.93
CA ALA A 18 -7.30 -14.24 14.20
C ALA A 18 -8.43 -13.93 15.20
N ALA A 19 -8.99 -12.72 15.17
CA ALA A 19 -10.12 -12.31 16.00
C ALA A 19 -11.45 -12.91 15.52
N HIS A 20 -11.59 -13.13 14.21
CA HIS A 20 -12.81 -13.60 13.56
C HIS A 20 -12.53 -14.85 12.70
N PRO A 21 -12.45 -16.06 13.30
CA PRO A 21 -12.07 -17.29 12.59
C PRO A 21 -13.00 -17.70 11.44
N ASN A 22 -14.26 -17.26 11.48
CA ASN A 22 -15.27 -17.56 10.45
C ASN A 22 -15.28 -16.55 9.29
N SER A 23 -14.26 -15.69 9.18
CA SER A 23 -14.21 -14.70 8.14
C SER A 23 -13.68 -15.27 6.81
N GLU A 24 -14.28 -14.86 5.73
CA GLU A 24 -13.79 -15.09 4.36
C GLU A 24 -12.95 -13.91 3.88
N LEU A 25 -11.83 -14.20 3.24
CA LEU A 25 -10.87 -13.18 2.80
C LEU A 25 -10.91 -12.99 1.28
N TYR A 26 -11.25 -11.78 0.86
CA TYR A 26 -11.21 -11.33 -0.53
C TYR A 26 -9.99 -10.43 -0.75
N VAL A 27 -9.05 -10.87 -1.56
CA VAL A 27 -7.76 -10.18 -1.71
C VAL A 27 -7.63 -9.53 -3.08
N VAL A 28 -7.44 -8.21 -3.09
CA VAL A 28 -7.09 -7.44 -4.29
C VAL A 28 -5.56 -7.35 -4.40
N GLY A 29 -5.02 -7.84 -5.50
CA GLY A 29 -3.57 -7.79 -5.79
C GLY A 29 -2.83 -9.10 -5.54
N GLN A 30 -1.76 -9.31 -6.33
CA GLN A 30 -1.03 -10.57 -6.36
C GLN A 30 -0.19 -10.84 -5.11
N VAL A 31 0.38 -9.78 -4.50
CA VAL A 31 1.27 -9.94 -3.34
C VAL A 31 0.51 -10.49 -2.14
N GLY A 32 -0.66 -9.93 -1.83
CA GLY A 32 -1.51 -10.40 -0.74
C GLY A 32 -2.01 -11.82 -1.00
N ARG A 33 -2.48 -12.11 -2.22
CA ARG A 33 -2.93 -13.45 -2.60
C ARG A 33 -1.85 -14.49 -2.41
N HIS A 34 -0.65 -14.23 -2.90
CA HIS A 34 0.48 -15.18 -2.74
C HIS A 34 0.85 -15.39 -1.27
N TYR A 35 0.80 -14.32 -0.47
CA TYR A 35 1.10 -14.39 0.96
C TYR A 35 0.10 -15.27 1.71
N PHE A 36 -1.19 -15.00 1.58
CA PHE A 36 -2.24 -15.74 2.30
C PHE A 36 -2.39 -17.17 1.78
N ALA A 37 -2.23 -17.41 0.47
CA ALA A 37 -2.20 -18.76 -0.09
C ALA A 37 -1.04 -19.59 0.50
N LYS A 38 0.15 -19.01 0.65
CA LYS A 38 1.30 -19.68 1.28
C LYS A 38 1.06 -20.00 2.75
N LYS A 39 0.28 -19.20 3.45
CA LYS A 39 -0.10 -19.45 4.86
C LYS A 39 -1.27 -20.44 5.01
N GLY A 40 -1.86 -20.89 3.92
CA GLY A 40 -3.02 -21.80 3.95
C GLY A 40 -4.32 -21.14 4.38
N VAL A 41 -4.40 -19.79 4.34
CA VAL A 41 -5.64 -19.06 4.59
C VAL A 41 -6.55 -19.22 3.39
N PRO A 42 -7.82 -19.63 3.57
CA PRO A 42 -8.77 -19.73 2.46
C PRO A 42 -9.04 -18.33 1.90
N ILE A 43 -8.81 -18.20 0.60
CA ILE A 43 -9.10 -16.98 -0.16
C ILE A 43 -9.99 -17.34 -1.35
N ASP A 44 -10.89 -16.45 -1.77
CA ASP A 44 -11.66 -16.67 -2.99
C ASP A 44 -10.73 -16.67 -4.21
N ILE A 45 -10.63 -17.85 -4.86
CA ILE A 45 -9.75 -18.08 -6.03
C ILE A 45 -10.26 -17.32 -7.25
N HIS A 46 -11.56 -17.10 -7.35
CA HIS A 46 -12.19 -16.41 -8.48
C HIS A 46 -12.08 -14.89 -8.37
N PHE A 47 -11.80 -14.37 -7.18
CA PHE A 47 -11.63 -12.94 -6.92
C PHE A 47 -10.24 -12.46 -7.39
N GLN A 48 -10.05 -12.35 -8.71
CA GLN A 48 -8.76 -12.06 -9.35
C GLN A 48 -8.63 -10.60 -9.80
N TYR A 49 -8.83 -9.65 -8.89
CA TYR A 49 -8.68 -8.24 -9.22
C TYR A 49 -7.26 -7.76 -8.93
N THR A 50 -6.72 -6.96 -9.86
CA THR A 50 -5.40 -6.34 -9.69
C THR A 50 -5.52 -5.01 -8.97
N ALA A 51 -4.56 -4.71 -8.09
CA ALA A 51 -4.48 -3.41 -7.42
C ALA A 51 -4.05 -2.28 -8.38
N GLN A 52 -3.54 -2.64 -9.56
CA GLN A 52 -3.09 -1.67 -10.57
C GLN A 52 -4.27 -1.12 -11.35
N ASN A 53 -4.22 0.20 -11.64
CA ASN A 53 -5.21 0.91 -12.43
C ASN A 53 -6.64 0.78 -11.86
N PRO A 54 -6.93 1.38 -10.70
CA PRO A 54 -8.26 1.35 -10.11
C PRO A 54 -9.27 2.02 -11.06
N SER A 55 -10.41 1.35 -11.28
CA SER A 55 -11.48 1.86 -12.13
C SER A 55 -12.84 1.69 -11.46
N LEU A 56 -13.77 2.57 -11.80
CA LEU A 56 -15.13 2.51 -11.28
C LEU A 56 -15.83 1.19 -11.65
N HIS A 57 -15.54 0.66 -12.85
CA HIS A 57 -16.08 -0.64 -13.27
C HIS A 57 -15.62 -1.78 -12.34
N ARG A 58 -14.35 -1.82 -11.97
CA ARG A 58 -13.84 -2.83 -11.02
C ARG A 58 -14.48 -2.68 -9.65
N ALA A 59 -14.58 -1.44 -9.16
CA ALA A 59 -15.23 -1.17 -7.89
C ALA A 59 -16.68 -1.64 -7.87
N ARG A 60 -17.41 -1.43 -8.99
CA ARG A 60 -18.78 -1.91 -9.16
C ARG A 60 -18.87 -3.43 -9.10
N VAL A 61 -18.04 -4.14 -9.84
CA VAL A 61 -18.06 -5.62 -9.84
C VAL A 61 -17.75 -6.18 -8.46
N ILE A 62 -16.83 -5.55 -7.71
CA ILE A 62 -16.54 -5.93 -6.32
C ILE A 62 -17.73 -5.63 -5.41
N ALA A 63 -18.34 -4.44 -5.55
CA ALA A 63 -19.49 -4.04 -4.76
C ALA A 63 -20.69 -4.97 -4.99
N ASP A 64 -21.00 -5.28 -6.25
CA ASP A 64 -22.10 -6.16 -6.63
C ASP A 64 -21.91 -7.56 -6.00
N LYS A 65 -20.68 -8.10 -6.03
CA LYS A 65 -20.38 -9.39 -5.40
C LYS A 65 -20.56 -9.38 -3.88
N MET A 66 -20.12 -8.31 -3.20
CA MET A 66 -20.27 -8.19 -1.75
C MET A 66 -21.74 -7.99 -1.35
N LEU A 67 -22.48 -7.19 -2.11
CA LEU A 67 -23.92 -6.96 -1.89
C LEU A 67 -24.72 -8.22 -2.12
N GLU A 68 -24.46 -8.96 -3.20
CA GLU A 68 -25.12 -10.23 -3.48
C GLU A 68 -24.94 -11.25 -2.34
N ASN A 69 -23.71 -11.45 -1.86
CA ASN A 69 -23.44 -12.36 -0.75
C ASN A 69 -24.12 -11.88 0.56
N TYR A 70 -24.17 -10.57 0.79
CA TYR A 70 -24.83 -9.98 1.95
C TYR A 70 -26.36 -10.12 1.89
N GLU A 71 -26.98 -9.86 0.73
CA GLU A 71 -28.43 -9.99 0.52
C GLU A 71 -28.91 -11.45 0.59
N ASN A 72 -28.08 -12.38 0.12
CA ASN A 72 -28.33 -13.81 0.21
C ASN A 72 -28.19 -14.37 1.62
N GLY A 73 -27.61 -13.61 2.55
CA GLY A 73 -27.34 -14.04 3.92
C GLY A 73 -26.14 -14.98 4.04
N ASP A 74 -25.27 -15.02 3.04
CA ASP A 74 -24.02 -15.80 3.08
C ASP A 74 -22.98 -15.13 3.99
N ILE A 75 -23.05 -13.80 4.13
CA ILE A 75 -22.21 -12.99 5.00
C ILE A 75 -23.04 -11.96 5.77
N ASP A 76 -22.68 -11.73 7.04
CA ASP A 76 -23.39 -10.79 7.94
C ASP A 76 -22.75 -9.40 7.97
N GLU A 77 -21.43 -9.32 7.76
CA GLU A 77 -20.68 -8.07 7.83
C GLU A 77 -19.63 -8.03 6.73
N VAL A 78 -19.37 -6.84 6.19
CA VAL A 78 -18.33 -6.59 5.20
C VAL A 78 -17.41 -5.50 5.69
N TYR A 79 -16.12 -5.81 5.76
CA TYR A 79 -15.06 -4.88 6.11
C TYR A 79 -14.10 -4.69 4.94
N ILE A 80 -13.58 -3.49 4.78
CA ILE A 80 -12.52 -3.20 3.83
C ILE A 80 -11.26 -2.73 4.57
N ILE A 81 -10.13 -3.36 4.27
CA ILE A 81 -8.81 -2.97 4.77
C ILE A 81 -8.05 -2.34 3.61
N TYR A 82 -7.63 -1.11 3.80
CA TYR A 82 -6.92 -0.35 2.79
C TYR A 82 -5.91 0.62 3.43
N THR A 83 -5.04 1.21 2.63
CA THR A 83 -4.10 2.21 3.12
C THR A 83 -4.57 3.60 2.76
N ASN A 84 -4.78 4.42 3.77
CA ASN A 84 -5.14 5.83 3.65
C ASN A 84 -3.87 6.69 3.61
N MET A 85 -3.81 7.65 2.71
CA MET A 85 -2.73 8.61 2.59
C MET A 85 -3.08 9.91 3.32
N LYS A 86 -2.66 10.02 4.60
CA LYS A 86 -2.87 11.25 5.39
C LYS A 86 -2.01 12.43 4.90
N SER A 87 -0.83 12.14 4.39
CA SER A 87 0.07 13.11 3.79
C SER A 87 1.04 12.42 2.83
N SER A 88 1.85 13.19 2.11
CA SER A 88 2.89 12.65 1.23
C SER A 88 3.93 11.78 1.95
N VAL A 89 4.04 11.88 3.27
CA VAL A 89 5.01 11.12 4.10
C VAL A 89 4.32 10.06 4.95
N VAL A 90 3.07 10.29 5.34
CA VAL A 90 2.34 9.44 6.29
C VAL A 90 1.26 8.67 5.57
N VAL A 91 1.43 7.37 5.50
CA VAL A 91 0.44 6.41 5.01
C VAL A 91 0.08 5.45 6.15
N GLU A 92 -1.21 5.27 6.41
CA GLU A 92 -1.70 4.43 7.48
C GLU A 92 -2.70 3.40 6.93
N PRO A 93 -2.49 2.11 7.20
CA PRO A 93 -3.49 1.11 6.91
C PRO A 93 -4.65 1.27 7.91
N GLN A 94 -5.85 1.18 7.41
CA GLN A 94 -7.07 1.25 8.21
C GLN A 94 -8.10 0.26 7.73
N MET A 95 -9.03 -0.06 8.61
CA MET A 95 -10.16 -0.91 8.36
C MET A 95 -11.45 -0.12 8.60
N ILE A 96 -12.38 -0.23 7.68
CA ILE A 96 -13.72 0.34 7.82
C ILE A 96 -14.76 -0.74 7.56
N GLN A 97 -15.88 -0.65 8.25
CA GLN A 97 -17.05 -1.49 8.02
C GLN A 97 -17.85 -0.90 6.85
N LEU A 98 -18.09 -1.71 5.81
CA LEU A 98 -18.94 -1.32 4.67
C LEU A 98 -20.40 -1.71 4.87
N LEU A 99 -20.63 -2.92 5.40
CA LEU A 99 -21.98 -3.45 5.63
C LEU A 99 -22.03 -4.13 7.01
N PRO A 100 -23.17 -3.98 7.74
CA PRO A 100 -24.19 -2.98 7.51
C PRO A 100 -23.68 -1.56 7.72
N MET A 101 -24.20 -0.60 6.94
CA MET A 101 -23.85 0.81 7.11
C MET A 101 -24.36 1.33 8.45
N LYS A 102 -23.49 1.94 9.23
CA LYS A 102 -23.86 2.52 10.54
C LYS A 102 -24.27 3.98 10.37
N ARG A 103 -25.30 4.39 11.13
CA ARG A 103 -25.76 5.79 11.14
C ARG A 103 -24.64 6.77 11.57
N THR A 104 -23.71 6.32 12.39
CA THR A 104 -22.54 7.10 12.84
C THR A 104 -21.57 7.47 11.73
N ASP A 105 -21.57 6.72 10.62
CA ASP A 105 -20.67 6.97 9.49
C ASP A 105 -21.03 8.27 8.74
N PHE A 106 -22.24 8.77 8.95
CA PHE A 106 -22.78 10.01 8.39
C PHE A 106 -22.86 11.17 9.42
N ALA A 107 -22.35 10.97 10.63
CA ALA A 107 -22.44 11.97 11.70
C ALA A 107 -21.65 13.27 11.44
N GLY A 108 -20.72 13.26 10.49
CA GLY A 108 -19.95 14.45 10.09
C GLY A 108 -20.67 15.38 9.10
N VAL A 109 -21.85 15.01 8.63
CA VAL A 109 -22.63 15.87 7.74
C VAL A 109 -23.44 16.84 8.62
N PRO A 110 -23.23 18.18 8.49
CA PRO A 110 -24.00 19.16 9.28
C PRO A 110 -25.49 19.01 8.99
N ALA A 111 -26.25 18.54 9.95
CA ALA A 111 -27.71 18.40 9.83
C ALA A 111 -28.44 19.76 9.84
N ASP A 112 -27.74 20.83 10.28
CA ASP A 112 -28.33 22.15 10.49
C ASP A 112 -28.48 23.01 9.22
N VAL A 113 -27.98 22.53 8.08
CA VAL A 113 -27.97 23.32 6.85
C VAL A 113 -29.27 23.22 6.05
N PHE A 114 -30.09 22.21 6.28
CA PHE A 114 -31.33 21.98 5.52
C PHE A 114 -32.51 21.70 6.44
N HIS A 115 -33.35 22.71 6.65
CA HIS A 115 -34.67 22.59 7.26
C HIS A 115 -35.77 22.17 6.24
N GLU A 116 -35.39 21.68 5.08
CA GLU A 116 -36.36 21.18 4.10
C GLU A 116 -36.75 19.73 4.44
N GLU A 117 -38.03 19.47 4.47
CA GLU A 117 -38.56 18.11 4.56
C GLU A 117 -38.14 17.34 3.30
N ILE A 118 -37.25 16.36 3.49
CA ILE A 118 -36.80 15.51 2.39
C ILE A 118 -37.95 14.53 2.07
N THR A 119 -38.62 14.76 0.95
CA THR A 119 -39.62 13.82 0.41
C THR A 119 -38.91 12.76 -0.44
N MET A 120 -39.17 11.49 -0.14
CA MET A 120 -38.59 10.35 -0.87
C MET A 120 -39.68 9.64 -1.68
N GLU A 121 -39.60 9.72 -3.01
CA GLU A 121 -40.52 9.06 -3.93
C GLU A 121 -39.83 7.88 -4.66
N PRO A 122 -40.45 6.72 -4.82
CA PRO A 122 -41.81 6.34 -4.39
C PRO A 122 -41.92 5.97 -2.90
N SER A 123 -40.80 5.67 -2.23
CA SER A 123 -40.74 5.39 -0.80
C SER A 123 -39.30 5.49 -0.30
N PRO A 124 -39.06 5.75 1.01
CA PRO A 124 -37.72 5.77 1.58
C PRO A 124 -36.94 4.48 1.30
N LYS A 125 -37.60 3.32 1.37
CA LYS A 125 -36.97 2.03 1.08
C LYS A 125 -36.50 1.94 -0.37
N ALA A 126 -37.35 2.27 -1.33
CA ALA A 126 -36.99 2.20 -2.76
C ALA A 126 -35.87 3.16 -3.14
N VAL A 127 -35.76 4.30 -2.44
CA VAL A 127 -34.66 5.25 -2.63
C VAL A 127 -33.38 4.67 -2.04
N LEU A 128 -33.42 4.12 -0.83
CA LEU A 128 -32.26 3.50 -0.18
C LEU A 128 -31.74 2.29 -0.98
N ASP A 129 -32.63 1.43 -1.47
CA ASP A 129 -32.24 0.27 -2.30
C ASP A 129 -31.44 0.66 -3.55
N ARG A 130 -31.59 1.91 -4.03
CA ARG A 130 -30.82 2.45 -5.15
C ARG A 130 -29.54 3.20 -4.73
N ILE A 131 -29.56 3.83 -3.56
CA ILE A 131 -28.44 4.66 -3.10
C ILE A 131 -27.34 3.79 -2.48
N VAL A 132 -27.72 2.80 -1.65
CA VAL A 132 -26.77 1.96 -0.92
C VAL A 132 -25.75 1.28 -1.83
N PRO A 133 -26.12 0.63 -2.94
CA PRO A 133 -25.13 0.04 -3.85
C PRO A 133 -24.12 1.06 -4.42
N ASN A 134 -24.60 2.26 -4.74
CA ASN A 134 -23.73 3.32 -5.22
C ASN A 134 -22.77 3.84 -4.14
N CYS A 135 -23.24 3.93 -2.88
CA CYS A 135 -22.38 4.29 -1.76
C CYS A 135 -21.30 3.24 -1.51
N VAL A 136 -21.66 1.96 -1.46
CA VAL A 136 -20.71 0.85 -1.29
C VAL A 136 -19.67 0.86 -2.41
N MET A 137 -20.10 1.00 -3.65
CA MET A 137 -19.21 1.13 -4.81
C MET A 137 -18.26 2.33 -4.66
N GLY A 138 -18.78 3.48 -4.20
CA GLY A 138 -17.99 4.69 -3.98
C GLY A 138 -16.89 4.48 -2.91
N TYR A 139 -17.22 3.85 -1.79
CA TYR A 139 -16.24 3.50 -0.75
C TYR A 139 -15.18 2.54 -1.27
N ILE A 140 -15.57 1.49 -1.98
CA ILE A 140 -14.63 0.53 -2.57
C ILE A 140 -13.72 1.23 -3.59
N TYR A 141 -14.28 2.09 -4.45
CA TYR A 141 -13.49 2.84 -5.42
C TYR A 141 -12.49 3.77 -4.73
N GLY A 142 -12.93 4.53 -3.72
CA GLY A 142 -12.06 5.38 -2.91
C GLY A 142 -10.91 4.60 -2.29
N ALA A 143 -11.20 3.48 -1.65
CA ALA A 143 -10.20 2.61 -1.05
C ALA A 143 -9.20 2.04 -2.06
N LEU A 144 -9.64 1.65 -3.27
CA LEU A 144 -8.77 1.19 -4.35
C LEU A 144 -7.83 2.30 -4.83
N VAL A 145 -8.35 3.52 -5.01
CA VAL A 145 -7.56 4.69 -5.44
C VAL A 145 -6.56 5.09 -4.36
N GLU A 146 -7.01 5.21 -3.12
CA GLU A 146 -6.12 5.56 -2.00
C GLU A 146 -5.01 4.53 -1.79
N SER A 147 -5.35 3.24 -1.84
CA SER A 147 -4.35 2.17 -1.77
C SER A 147 -3.34 2.25 -2.91
N PHE A 148 -3.78 2.50 -4.13
CA PHE A 148 -2.91 2.64 -5.28
C PHE A 148 -1.98 3.85 -5.13
N CYS A 149 -2.52 5.03 -4.78
CA CYS A 149 -1.74 6.24 -4.57
C CYS A 149 -0.73 6.07 -3.42
N SER A 150 -1.15 5.47 -2.32
CA SER A 150 -0.29 5.19 -1.16
C SER A 150 0.84 4.24 -1.51
N GLU A 151 0.58 3.21 -2.32
CA GLU A 151 1.60 2.27 -2.80
C GLU A 151 2.62 2.98 -3.70
N GLN A 152 2.17 3.79 -4.66
CA GLN A 152 3.06 4.54 -5.55
C GLN A 152 3.90 5.56 -4.79
N ASN A 153 3.30 6.28 -3.84
CA ASN A 153 4.02 7.22 -3.00
C ASN A 153 5.07 6.52 -2.12
N SER A 154 4.71 5.43 -1.47
CA SER A 154 5.64 4.63 -0.66
C SER A 154 6.80 4.08 -1.50
N ARG A 155 6.52 3.67 -2.73
CA ARG A 155 7.54 3.22 -3.69
C ARG A 155 8.47 4.38 -4.09
N MET A 156 7.94 5.55 -4.39
CA MET A 156 8.72 6.73 -4.73
C MET A 156 9.67 7.11 -3.60
N MET A 157 9.19 7.18 -2.36
CA MET A 157 10.01 7.49 -1.19
C MET A 157 11.11 6.45 -0.94
N ALA A 158 10.77 5.16 -1.09
CA ALA A 158 11.76 4.09 -0.93
C ALA A 158 12.86 4.17 -2.00
N MET A 159 12.51 4.50 -3.25
CA MET A 159 13.47 4.68 -4.34
C MET A 159 14.34 5.93 -4.15
N ASP A 160 13.76 7.04 -3.69
CA ASP A 160 14.52 8.26 -3.38
C ASP A 160 15.55 8.01 -2.27
N SER A 161 15.13 7.35 -1.19
CA SER A 161 16.04 6.95 -0.11
C SER A 161 17.15 6.02 -0.60
N ALA A 162 16.81 5.02 -1.41
CA ALA A 162 17.81 4.11 -2.00
C ALA A 162 18.80 4.86 -2.91
N THR A 163 18.33 5.84 -3.69
CA THR A 163 19.17 6.65 -4.55
C THR A 163 20.15 7.53 -3.75
N LYS A 164 19.67 8.12 -2.65
CA LYS A 164 20.54 8.89 -1.74
C LYS A 164 21.63 8.01 -1.13
N SER A 165 21.25 6.87 -0.57
CA SER A 165 22.20 5.92 0.02
C SER A 165 23.22 5.41 -1.02
N ALA A 166 22.79 5.17 -2.26
CA ALA A 166 23.70 4.77 -3.33
C ALA A 166 24.72 5.88 -3.68
N LYS A 167 24.30 7.15 -3.70
CA LYS A 167 25.21 8.29 -3.91
C LYS A 167 26.24 8.41 -2.81
N GLU A 168 25.80 8.34 -1.54
CA GLU A 168 26.71 8.37 -0.38
C GLU A 168 27.74 7.23 -0.44
N MET A 169 27.32 6.03 -0.80
CA MET A 169 28.21 4.88 -0.96
C MET A 169 29.21 5.09 -2.12
N LEU A 170 28.79 5.70 -3.23
CA LEU A 170 29.67 6.03 -4.34
C LEU A 170 30.73 7.07 -3.93
N ASP A 171 30.35 8.07 -3.17
CA ASP A 171 31.28 9.09 -2.67
C ASP A 171 32.32 8.47 -1.73
N ASP A 172 31.90 7.61 -0.82
CA ASP A 172 32.81 6.87 0.06
C ASP A 172 33.78 5.96 -0.72
N LEU A 173 33.27 5.27 -1.73
CA LEU A 173 34.10 4.43 -2.59
C LEU A 173 35.11 5.25 -3.39
N ASN A 174 34.73 6.41 -3.91
CA ASN A 174 35.62 7.33 -4.61
C ASN A 174 36.75 7.84 -3.71
N ILE A 175 36.43 8.17 -2.45
CA ILE A 175 37.45 8.58 -1.46
C ILE A 175 38.44 7.43 -1.21
N LYS A 176 37.94 6.21 -0.96
CA LYS A 176 38.78 5.02 -0.75
C LYS A 176 39.66 4.71 -1.97
N TYR A 177 39.08 4.78 -3.17
CA TYR A 177 39.80 4.57 -4.43
C TYR A 177 40.94 5.58 -4.60
N ASN A 178 40.64 6.87 -4.40
CA ASN A 178 41.67 7.92 -4.52
C ASN A 178 42.78 7.77 -3.48
N ARG A 179 42.48 7.39 -2.27
CA ARG A 179 43.49 7.09 -1.23
C ARG A 179 44.37 5.89 -1.63
N ALA A 180 43.76 4.80 -2.08
CA ALA A 180 44.52 3.64 -2.55
C ALA A 180 45.38 3.95 -3.75
N ARG A 181 44.86 4.73 -4.72
CA ARG A 181 45.63 5.19 -5.89
C ARG A 181 46.83 6.05 -5.50
N GLN A 182 46.62 7.02 -4.58
CA GLN A 182 47.70 7.88 -4.10
C GLN A 182 48.76 7.07 -3.34
N ALA A 183 48.34 6.09 -2.52
CA ALA A 183 49.27 5.20 -1.81
C ALA A 183 50.13 4.39 -2.80
N ALA A 184 49.52 3.81 -3.83
CA ALA A 184 50.20 3.05 -4.86
C ALA A 184 51.24 3.92 -5.63
N ILE A 185 50.83 5.12 -6.05
CA ILE A 185 51.72 6.07 -6.75
C ILE A 185 52.90 6.46 -5.82
N THR A 186 52.63 6.75 -4.55
CA THR A 186 53.68 7.12 -3.58
C THR A 186 54.64 5.96 -3.35
N GLN A 187 54.15 4.73 -3.31
CA GLN A 187 54.99 3.54 -3.18
C GLN A 187 55.89 3.36 -4.41
N GLU A 188 55.36 3.46 -5.62
CA GLU A 188 56.13 3.38 -6.87
C GLU A 188 57.24 4.45 -6.93
N ILE A 189 56.91 5.71 -6.57
CA ILE A 189 57.92 6.80 -6.54
C ILE A 189 58.99 6.50 -5.49
N THR A 190 58.62 5.98 -4.33
CA THR A 190 59.56 5.64 -3.26
C THR A 190 60.50 4.49 -3.66
N GLU A 191 59.97 3.49 -4.34
CA GLU A 191 60.76 2.35 -4.85
C GLU A 191 61.76 2.82 -5.95
N ILE A 192 61.32 3.67 -6.88
CA ILE A 192 62.18 4.23 -7.92
C ILE A 192 63.28 5.10 -7.30
N ALA A 193 62.91 5.99 -6.36
CA ALA A 193 63.90 6.86 -5.68
C ALA A 193 64.89 6.06 -4.80
N GLY A 194 64.43 5.01 -4.16
CA GLY A 194 65.24 4.08 -3.38
C GLY A 194 66.24 3.31 -4.26
N GLY A 195 65.78 2.80 -5.40
CA GLY A 195 66.58 2.11 -6.41
C GLY A 195 67.66 3.03 -7.00
N ALA A 196 67.31 4.28 -7.33
CA ALA A 196 68.27 5.27 -7.84
C ALA A 196 69.35 5.66 -6.83
N ARG A 197 69.05 5.77 -5.50
CA ARG A 197 70.02 5.99 -4.46
C ARG A 197 70.94 4.78 -4.30
N ALA A 198 70.43 3.59 -4.22
CA ALA A 198 71.22 2.37 -4.08
C ALA A 198 72.17 2.14 -5.27
N GLN A 199 71.84 2.63 -6.45
CA GLN A 199 72.75 2.58 -7.62
C GLN A 199 73.83 3.64 -7.56
N ARG A 200 73.57 4.85 -7.03
CA ARG A 200 74.58 5.89 -6.81
C ARG A 200 75.61 5.50 -5.75
N ASP A 201 75.17 4.84 -4.68
CA ASP A 201 76.06 4.43 -3.57
C ASP A 201 76.98 3.25 -3.95
N ARG A 202 76.72 2.58 -5.09
CA ARG A 202 77.52 1.50 -5.67
C ARG A 202 78.51 1.94 -6.73
N SER A 203 78.45 3.17 -7.19
CA SER A 203 79.33 3.76 -8.20
C SER A 203 80.39 4.67 -7.57
#